data_f1a5c3381e08311fd6e959e8d99f1a93
#
_entry.id   f1a5c3381e08311fd6e959e8d99f1a93
#
_cell.length_a   1.000
_cell.length_b   1.000
_cell.length_c   1.000
_cell.angle_alpha   90.00
_cell.angle_beta   90.00
_cell.angle_gamma   90.00
#
_symmetry.space_group_name_H-M   'P 1'
#
loop_
_entity.id
_entity.type
_entity.pdbx_description
1 polymer ?
#
loop_
_entity_poly.entity_id
_entity_poly.type
_entity_poly.pdbx_seq_one_letter_code
_entity_poly.pdbx_strand_id
1 'polypeptide(L)'
;NERGLGSAYRTGFRHVLSASFDRVITMDADFSHDPAMIPQFLSALGNGSDIVVGSRYCVGGSIVNWPLHRKLLSKWGNAYTRRMLKIDISDCTTGYRGYTAQSLRAIETENVLGDGYVFLSTILKRASEERLQIKELPIRFLERELGTSKMSWKIVGESMMLVTLFGLRRNLRKFVRPARGK
;
A
#
# COMPACT_ATOMS: atom_id res chain seq x y z
N ASN A 1 -18.14 14.82 -6.69
CA ASN A 1 -16.79 15.29 -6.33
C ASN A 1 -16.15 14.30 -5.36
N GLU A 2 -15.57 13.25 -5.90
CA GLU A 2 -14.78 12.31 -5.11
C GLU A 2 -13.46 13.00 -4.73
N ARG A 3 -13.23 13.21 -3.43
CA ARG A 3 -12.00 13.81 -2.92
C ARG A 3 -11.26 12.79 -2.05
N GLY A 4 -9.95 12.70 -2.22
CA GLY A 4 -9.08 11.85 -1.41
C GLY A 4 -8.32 10.81 -2.23
N LEU A 5 -7.21 10.33 -1.69
CA LEU A 5 -6.33 9.35 -2.33
C LEU A 5 -7.05 8.02 -2.57
N GLY A 6 -7.77 7.51 -1.59
CA GLY A 6 -8.50 6.24 -1.69
C GLY A 6 -9.57 6.27 -2.79
N SER A 7 -10.29 7.40 -2.93
CA SER A 7 -11.27 7.59 -4.00
C SER A 7 -10.62 7.56 -5.39
N ALA A 8 -9.48 8.27 -5.56
CA ALA A 8 -8.74 8.25 -6.82
C ALA A 8 -8.28 6.83 -7.20
N TYR A 9 -7.78 6.05 -6.24
CA TYR A 9 -7.38 4.67 -6.46
C TYR A 9 -8.57 3.78 -6.85
N ARG A 10 -9.71 3.85 -6.13
CA ARG A 10 -10.93 3.08 -6.47
C ARG A 10 -11.39 3.38 -7.90
N THR A 11 -11.46 4.67 -8.26
CA THR A 11 -11.84 5.07 -9.62
C THR A 11 -10.88 4.53 -10.67
N GLY A 12 -9.56 4.63 -10.44
CA GLY A 12 -8.54 4.08 -11.33
C GLY A 12 -8.64 2.56 -11.46
N PHE A 13 -8.81 1.85 -10.36
CA PHE A 13 -8.95 0.39 -10.38
C PHE A 13 -10.23 -0.07 -11.06
N ARG A 14 -11.36 0.61 -10.85
CA ARG A 14 -12.62 0.35 -11.57
C ARG A 14 -12.42 0.51 -13.06
N HIS A 15 -11.77 1.58 -13.50
CA HIS A 15 -11.45 1.81 -14.91
C HIS A 15 -10.59 0.69 -15.49
N VAL A 16 -9.51 0.32 -14.81
CA VAL A 16 -8.62 -0.78 -15.23
C VAL A 16 -9.40 -2.09 -15.40
N LEU A 17 -10.25 -2.43 -14.43
CA LEU A 17 -11.04 -3.65 -14.47
C LEU A 17 -12.12 -3.65 -15.58
N SER A 18 -12.72 -2.49 -15.86
CA SER A 18 -13.72 -2.35 -16.94
C SER A 18 -13.08 -2.35 -18.33
N ALA A 19 -11.86 -1.84 -18.46
CA ALA A 19 -11.12 -1.80 -19.72
C ALA A 19 -10.34 -3.10 -20.02
N SER A 20 -10.51 -4.15 -19.19
CA SER A 20 -9.90 -5.47 -19.36
C SER A 20 -8.37 -5.47 -19.42
N PHE A 21 -7.73 -4.53 -18.71
CA PHE A 21 -6.29 -4.59 -18.51
C PHE A 21 -5.91 -5.73 -17.55
N ASP A 22 -4.84 -6.46 -17.85
CA ASP A 22 -4.35 -7.58 -17.04
C ASP A 22 -3.54 -7.12 -15.84
N ARG A 23 -2.84 -5.99 -15.98
CA ARG A 23 -1.91 -5.45 -14.98
C ARG A 23 -2.00 -3.93 -14.91
N VAL A 24 -1.77 -3.40 -13.74
CA VAL A 24 -1.71 -1.95 -13.51
C VAL A 24 -0.53 -1.60 -12.62
N ILE A 25 0.14 -0.51 -12.95
CA ILE A 25 1.17 0.10 -12.11
C ILE A 25 0.63 1.45 -11.62
N THR A 26 0.75 1.68 -10.33
CA THR A 26 0.47 2.98 -9.69
C THR A 26 1.77 3.62 -9.26
N MET A 27 1.92 4.92 -9.47
CA MET A 27 3.08 5.69 -9.02
C MET A 27 2.71 7.16 -8.78
N ASP A 28 3.47 7.85 -7.94
CA ASP A 28 3.32 9.29 -7.77
C ASP A 28 3.93 10.01 -8.98
N ALA A 29 3.31 11.12 -9.41
CA ALA A 29 3.72 11.91 -10.59
C ALA A 29 4.56 13.15 -10.19
N ASP A 30 5.30 13.08 -9.08
CA ASP A 30 6.09 14.17 -8.51
C ASP A 30 7.62 13.93 -8.62
N PHE A 31 8.01 13.03 -9.51
CA PHE A 31 9.40 12.60 -9.76
C PHE A 31 10.07 11.87 -8.58
N SER A 32 9.34 11.55 -7.52
CA SER A 32 9.90 10.76 -6.40
C SER A 32 10.07 9.28 -6.73
N HIS A 33 9.33 8.77 -7.71
CA HIS A 33 9.41 7.39 -8.20
C HIS A 33 10.04 7.35 -9.60
N ASP A 34 11.01 6.46 -9.80
CA ASP A 34 11.68 6.28 -11.08
C ASP A 34 10.85 5.37 -12.01
N PRO A 35 10.34 5.87 -13.16
CA PRO A 35 9.57 5.07 -14.10
C PRO A 35 10.40 3.96 -14.77
N ALA A 36 11.74 4.02 -14.76
CA ALA A 36 12.61 2.97 -15.26
C ALA A 36 12.46 1.63 -14.50
N MET A 37 11.82 1.65 -13.32
CA MET A 37 11.49 0.45 -12.56
C MET A 37 10.27 -0.30 -13.11
N ILE A 38 9.42 0.30 -13.94
CA ILE A 38 8.17 -0.30 -14.46
C ILE A 38 8.39 -1.66 -15.10
N PRO A 39 9.41 -1.89 -15.96
CA PRO A 39 9.67 -3.21 -16.54
C PRO A 39 9.92 -4.30 -15.49
N GLN A 40 10.59 -3.96 -14.37
CA GLN A 40 10.85 -4.91 -13.28
C GLN A 40 9.56 -5.27 -12.54
N PHE A 41 8.65 -4.31 -12.33
CA PHE A 41 7.32 -4.56 -11.76
C PHE A 41 6.51 -5.51 -12.66
N LEU A 42 6.47 -5.22 -13.96
CA LEU A 42 5.76 -6.06 -14.94
C LEU A 42 6.34 -7.48 -15.01
N SER A 43 7.68 -7.61 -14.97
CA SER A 43 8.35 -8.89 -14.91
C SER A 43 8.00 -9.68 -13.65
N ALA A 44 7.99 -9.04 -12.48
CA ALA A 44 7.63 -9.69 -11.22
C ALA A 44 6.17 -10.16 -11.21
N LEU A 45 5.24 -9.35 -11.73
CA LEU A 45 3.83 -9.74 -11.91
C LEU A 45 3.70 -10.90 -12.92
N GLY A 46 4.52 -10.91 -13.99
CA GLY A 46 4.54 -12.00 -14.98
C GLY A 46 5.09 -13.31 -14.42
N ASN A 47 5.91 -13.25 -13.39
CA ASN A 47 6.53 -14.39 -12.72
C ASN A 47 5.78 -14.86 -11.47
N GLY A 48 4.47 -14.64 -11.41
CA GLY A 48 3.59 -15.21 -10.39
C GLY A 48 3.37 -14.35 -9.15
N SER A 49 3.84 -13.09 -9.10
CA SER A 49 3.43 -12.17 -8.04
C SER A 49 2.07 -11.57 -8.35
N ASP A 50 1.17 -11.56 -7.37
CA ASP A 50 -0.15 -10.93 -7.48
C ASP A 50 -0.06 -9.41 -7.29
N ILE A 51 0.83 -9.00 -6.39
CA ILE A 51 1.12 -7.60 -6.07
C ILE A 51 2.61 -7.40 -5.97
N VAL A 52 3.10 -6.29 -6.49
CA VAL A 52 4.49 -5.84 -6.36
C VAL A 52 4.51 -4.50 -5.65
N VAL A 53 5.34 -4.36 -4.62
CA VAL A 53 5.48 -3.14 -3.82
C VAL A 53 6.88 -2.58 -4.02
N GLY A 54 6.98 -1.35 -4.51
CA GLY A 54 8.24 -0.60 -4.54
C GLY A 54 8.60 -0.16 -3.13
N SER A 55 9.55 -0.83 -2.51
CA SER A 55 9.86 -0.67 -1.10
C SER A 55 11.12 0.17 -0.88
N ARG A 56 11.00 1.18 -0.02
CA ARG A 56 12.11 1.99 0.47
C ARG A 56 12.89 1.30 1.59
N TYR A 57 12.30 0.26 2.19
CA TYR A 57 12.75 -0.34 3.45
C TYR A 57 13.14 -1.81 3.33
N CYS A 58 12.92 -2.48 2.20
CA CYS A 58 13.49 -3.79 1.95
C CYS A 58 14.99 -3.68 1.65
N VAL A 59 15.69 -4.81 1.62
CA VAL A 59 17.13 -4.86 1.29
C VAL A 59 17.37 -4.24 -0.09
N GLY A 60 18.25 -3.26 -0.18
CA GLY A 60 18.55 -2.48 -1.40
C GLY A 60 17.67 -1.23 -1.60
N GLY A 61 16.59 -1.08 -0.84
CA GLY A 61 15.75 0.13 -0.87
C GLY A 61 16.42 1.33 -0.21
N SER A 62 16.13 2.54 -0.67
CA SER A 62 16.76 3.75 -0.13
C SER A 62 15.88 4.99 -0.24
N ILE A 63 16.15 5.97 0.61
CA ILE A 63 15.53 7.29 0.60
C ILE A 63 16.64 8.33 0.52
N VAL A 64 16.59 9.17 -0.51
CA VAL A 64 17.59 10.20 -0.80
C VAL A 64 17.05 11.56 -0.38
N ASN A 65 17.93 12.41 0.15
CA ASN A 65 17.68 13.81 0.52
C ASN A 65 16.61 14.09 1.59
N TRP A 66 16.06 13.07 2.28
CA TRP A 66 15.18 13.33 3.40
C TRP A 66 15.96 13.63 4.68
N PRO A 67 15.50 14.60 5.48
CA PRO A 67 16.03 14.83 6.83
C PRO A 67 15.89 13.56 7.71
N LEU A 68 16.85 13.37 8.60
CA LEU A 68 16.91 12.16 9.44
C LEU A 68 15.62 11.93 10.27
N HIS A 69 15.08 12.99 10.87
CA HIS A 69 13.85 12.90 11.65
C HIS A 69 12.66 12.39 10.83
N ARG A 70 12.55 12.81 9.55
CA ARG A 70 11.50 12.35 8.63
C ARG A 70 11.69 10.88 8.24
N LYS A 71 12.95 10.46 8.00
CA LYS A 71 13.27 9.03 7.75
C LYS A 71 12.88 8.17 8.94
N LEU A 72 13.25 8.59 10.16
CA LEU A 72 12.95 7.86 11.40
C LEU A 72 11.44 7.77 11.63
N LEU A 73 10.70 8.88 11.50
CA LEU A 73 9.24 8.91 11.64
C LEU A 73 8.56 7.98 10.64
N SER A 74 8.97 8.02 9.38
CA SER A 74 8.40 7.16 8.33
C SER A 74 8.70 5.68 8.58
N LYS A 75 9.92 5.34 8.97
CA LYS A 75 10.31 3.96 9.32
C LYS A 75 9.53 3.45 10.53
N TRP A 76 9.39 4.27 11.56
CA TRP A 76 8.60 3.95 12.74
C TRP A 76 7.12 3.76 12.40
N GLY A 77 6.51 4.68 11.62
CA GLY A 77 5.13 4.58 11.17
C GLY A 77 4.86 3.30 10.35
N ASN A 78 5.79 2.91 9.48
CA ASN A 78 5.72 1.63 8.76
C ASN A 78 5.80 0.44 9.70
N ALA A 79 6.76 0.42 10.64
CA ALA A 79 6.90 -0.66 11.61
C ALA A 79 5.65 -0.81 12.49
N TYR A 80 5.07 0.32 12.93
CA TYR A 80 3.82 0.35 13.68
C TYR A 80 2.67 -0.25 12.86
N THR A 81 2.48 0.21 11.61
CA THR A 81 1.43 -0.25 10.71
C THR A 81 1.53 -1.76 10.45
N ARG A 82 2.73 -2.25 10.14
CA ARG A 82 3.02 -3.67 9.96
C ARG A 82 2.58 -4.50 11.17
N ARG A 83 2.99 -4.07 12.36
CA ARG A 83 2.68 -4.78 13.61
C ARG A 83 1.19 -4.79 13.91
N MET A 84 0.51 -3.64 13.78
CA MET A 84 -0.92 -3.51 14.07
C MET A 84 -1.78 -4.30 13.08
N LEU A 85 -1.47 -4.22 11.80
CA LEU A 85 -2.22 -4.89 10.74
C LEU A 85 -1.73 -6.32 10.49
N LYS A 86 -0.61 -6.74 11.10
CA LYS A 86 0.05 -8.04 10.91
C LYS A 86 0.36 -8.31 9.43
N ILE A 87 1.00 -7.35 8.79
CA ILE A 87 1.45 -7.42 7.39
C ILE A 87 2.94 -7.68 7.39
N ASP A 88 3.41 -8.64 6.60
CA ASP A 88 4.84 -8.94 6.44
C ASP A 88 5.41 -8.29 5.17
N ILE A 89 5.29 -6.96 5.11
CA ILE A 89 5.81 -6.11 4.02
C ILE A 89 6.52 -4.92 4.65
N SER A 90 7.74 -4.63 4.21
CA SER A 90 8.59 -3.59 4.82
C SER A 90 8.07 -2.18 4.59
N ASP A 91 7.42 -1.91 3.45
CA ASP A 91 6.85 -0.61 3.11
C ASP A 91 5.35 -0.67 2.82
N CYS A 92 4.55 -0.39 3.84
CA CYS A 92 3.09 -0.41 3.74
C CYS A 92 2.48 0.87 3.16
N THR A 93 3.27 1.94 3.01
CA THR A 93 2.75 3.30 2.73
C THR A 93 3.12 3.83 1.36
N THR A 94 4.00 3.16 0.63
CA THR A 94 4.39 3.56 -0.73
C THR A 94 3.21 3.48 -1.70
N GLY A 95 3.11 4.45 -2.62
CA GLY A 95 2.16 4.45 -3.73
C GLY A 95 2.68 3.75 -4.99
N TYR A 96 3.98 3.40 -5.05
CA TYR A 96 4.56 2.70 -6.19
C TYR A 96 4.28 1.20 -6.10
N ARG A 97 3.27 0.76 -6.82
CA ARG A 97 2.82 -0.64 -6.75
C ARG A 97 2.39 -1.16 -8.10
N GLY A 98 2.57 -2.47 -8.29
CA GLY A 98 1.99 -3.21 -9.38
C GLY A 98 0.92 -4.18 -8.88
N TYR A 99 -0.11 -4.39 -9.66
CA TYR A 99 -1.22 -5.30 -9.35
C TYR A 99 -1.59 -6.10 -10.60
N THR A 100 -1.98 -7.35 -10.42
CA THR A 100 -2.74 -8.09 -11.44
C THR A 100 -4.22 -7.71 -11.34
N ALA A 101 -4.96 -7.79 -12.45
CA ALA A 101 -6.42 -7.59 -12.41
C ALA A 101 -7.10 -8.62 -11.49
N GLN A 102 -6.57 -9.83 -11.42
CA GLN A 102 -7.08 -10.88 -10.53
C GLN A 102 -6.92 -10.49 -9.06
N SER A 103 -5.76 -9.94 -8.66
CA SER A 103 -5.54 -9.47 -7.28
C SER A 103 -6.47 -8.33 -6.91
N LEU A 104 -6.73 -7.38 -7.81
CA LEU A 104 -7.67 -6.28 -7.57
C LEU A 104 -9.10 -6.77 -7.35
N ARG A 105 -9.54 -7.79 -8.11
CA ARG A 105 -10.85 -8.44 -7.90
C ARG A 105 -10.91 -9.18 -6.58
N ALA A 106 -9.87 -9.95 -6.24
CA ALA A 106 -9.81 -10.71 -4.98
C ALA A 106 -9.83 -9.80 -3.74
N ILE A 107 -9.16 -8.64 -3.79
CA ILE A 107 -9.14 -7.65 -2.72
C ILE A 107 -10.49 -6.96 -2.55
N GLU A 108 -11.35 -6.93 -3.58
CA GLU A 108 -12.60 -6.14 -3.61
C GLU A 108 -12.32 -4.67 -3.27
N THR A 109 -11.53 -4.00 -4.09
CA THR A 109 -10.97 -2.67 -3.80
C THR A 109 -12.02 -1.60 -3.49
N GLU A 110 -13.25 -1.76 -3.95
CA GLU A 110 -14.39 -0.89 -3.60
C GLU A 110 -14.76 -0.97 -2.11
N ASN A 111 -14.57 -2.13 -1.50
CA ASN A 111 -14.89 -2.39 -0.09
C ASN A 111 -13.72 -2.12 0.86
N VAL A 112 -12.57 -1.67 0.35
CA VAL A 112 -11.42 -1.33 1.17
C VAL A 112 -11.69 -0.04 1.93
N LEU A 113 -11.59 -0.11 3.26
CA LEU A 113 -11.84 1.01 4.15
C LEU A 113 -10.65 1.97 4.23
N GLY A 114 -10.95 3.22 4.48
CA GLY A 114 -9.98 4.29 4.69
C GLY A 114 -9.75 5.14 3.45
N ASP A 115 -9.21 6.32 3.69
CA ASP A 115 -8.71 7.26 2.70
C ASP A 115 -7.25 7.61 3.01
N GLY A 116 -6.56 8.25 2.08
CA GLY A 116 -5.16 8.60 2.25
C GLY A 116 -4.24 7.39 2.36
N TYR A 117 -3.19 7.50 3.18
CA TYR A 117 -2.16 6.45 3.32
C TYR A 117 -2.68 5.16 3.95
N VAL A 118 -3.75 5.24 4.77
CA VAL A 118 -4.38 4.06 5.38
C VAL A 118 -4.98 3.15 4.33
N PHE A 119 -5.54 3.70 3.25
CA PHE A 119 -6.07 2.92 2.12
C PHE A 119 -5.03 1.96 1.56
N LEU A 120 -3.80 2.45 1.32
CA LEU A 120 -2.70 1.64 0.78
C LEU A 120 -2.31 0.49 1.72
N SER A 121 -2.27 0.75 3.02
CA SER A 121 -1.97 -0.28 4.02
C SER A 121 -3.10 -1.29 4.16
N THR A 122 -4.36 -0.84 4.02
CA THR A 122 -5.53 -1.72 4.09
C THR A 122 -5.63 -2.64 2.87
N ILE A 123 -5.22 -2.19 1.68
CA ILE A 123 -5.06 -3.06 0.48
C ILE A 123 -4.10 -4.21 0.80
N LEU A 124 -2.91 -3.93 1.34
CA LEU A 124 -1.94 -4.98 1.67
C LEU A 124 -2.46 -5.92 2.73
N LYS A 125 -3.22 -5.39 3.68
CA LYS A 125 -3.89 -6.20 4.69
C LYS A 125 -4.90 -7.17 4.08
N ARG A 126 -5.77 -6.71 3.18
CA ARG A 126 -6.71 -7.56 2.44
C ARG A 126 -5.97 -8.59 1.59
N ALA A 127 -4.96 -8.16 0.85
CA ALA A 127 -4.13 -9.06 0.06
C ALA A 127 -3.51 -10.19 0.89
N SER A 128 -3.01 -9.87 2.07
CA SER A 128 -2.48 -10.87 3.01
C SER A 128 -3.57 -11.82 3.54
N GLU A 129 -4.79 -11.35 3.75
CA GLU A 129 -5.95 -12.16 4.17
C GLU A 129 -6.40 -13.12 3.07
N GLU A 130 -6.35 -12.67 1.81
CA GLU A 130 -6.62 -13.46 0.61
C GLU A 130 -5.44 -14.37 0.19
N ARG A 131 -4.34 -14.36 0.96
CA ARG A 131 -3.12 -15.14 0.71
C ARG A 131 -2.47 -14.86 -0.64
N LEU A 132 -2.60 -13.63 -1.15
CA LEU A 132 -1.98 -13.23 -2.39
C LEU A 132 -0.46 -13.15 -2.26
N GLN A 133 0.25 -13.46 -3.35
CA GLN A 133 1.70 -13.40 -3.42
C GLN A 133 2.17 -11.94 -3.57
N ILE A 134 2.73 -11.39 -2.50
CA ILE A 134 3.22 -10.00 -2.49
C ILE A 134 4.74 -10.02 -2.54
N LYS A 135 5.33 -9.33 -3.53
CA LYS A 135 6.78 -9.17 -3.68
C LYS A 135 7.19 -7.72 -3.45
N GLU A 136 8.26 -7.51 -2.69
CA GLU A 136 8.90 -6.20 -2.59
C GLU A 136 10.05 -6.09 -3.60
N LEU A 137 10.10 -4.97 -4.32
CA LEU A 137 11.25 -4.56 -5.12
C LEU A 137 11.89 -3.33 -4.47
N PRO A 138 13.23 -3.32 -4.33
CA PRO A 138 13.91 -2.16 -3.78
C PRO A 138 13.78 -0.97 -4.74
N ILE A 139 13.37 0.17 -4.20
CA ILE A 139 13.35 1.43 -4.95
C ILE A 139 14.24 2.47 -4.30
N ARG A 140 14.76 3.36 -5.13
CA ARG A 140 15.39 4.59 -4.71
C ARG A 140 14.35 5.70 -4.75
N PHE A 141 13.90 6.13 -3.56
CA PHE A 141 12.92 7.19 -3.43
C PHE A 141 13.64 8.54 -3.32
N LEU A 142 13.32 9.46 -4.21
CA LEU A 142 13.89 10.82 -4.21
C LEU A 142 12.98 11.79 -3.46
N GLU A 143 13.56 12.87 -2.90
CA GLU A 143 12.73 14.00 -2.47
C GLU A 143 12.01 14.55 -3.71
N ARG A 144 10.72 14.85 -3.58
CA ARG A 144 9.94 15.44 -4.68
C ARG A 144 10.54 16.77 -5.12
N GLU A 145 10.60 16.98 -6.41
CA GLU A 145 11.08 18.24 -7.00
C GLU A 145 9.97 19.29 -7.06
N LEU A 146 8.71 18.84 -7.15
CA LEU A 146 7.55 19.71 -7.31
C LEU A 146 6.55 19.51 -6.16
N GLY A 147 6.00 20.63 -5.67
CA GLY A 147 4.96 20.65 -4.66
C GLY A 147 5.48 20.55 -3.22
N THR A 148 4.58 20.82 -2.27
CA THR A 148 4.84 20.70 -0.84
C THR A 148 4.27 19.42 -0.28
N SER A 149 4.92 18.87 0.76
CA SER A 149 4.39 17.68 1.45
C SER A 149 3.04 17.98 2.07
N LYS A 150 2.01 17.27 1.66
CA LYS A 150 0.67 17.31 2.30
C LYS A 150 0.64 16.58 3.64
N MET A 151 1.74 15.97 4.07
CA MET A 151 1.81 15.23 5.32
C MET A 151 1.86 16.21 6.49
N SER A 152 0.79 16.29 7.25
CA SER A 152 0.68 17.03 8.51
C SER A 152 0.61 16.07 9.68
N TRP A 153 0.96 16.54 10.89
CA TRP A 153 0.80 15.76 12.12
C TRP A 153 -0.63 15.27 12.35
N LYS A 154 -1.63 16.03 11.88
CA LYS A 154 -3.04 15.65 11.90
C LYS A 154 -3.27 14.40 11.03
N ILE A 155 -2.78 14.38 9.79
CA ILE A 155 -2.90 13.22 8.88
C ILE A 155 -2.17 11.99 9.47
N VAL A 156 -1.01 12.18 10.07
CA VAL A 156 -0.26 11.09 10.73
C VAL A 156 -1.09 10.54 11.90
N GLY A 157 -1.63 11.40 12.77
CA GLY A 157 -2.44 10.99 13.93
C GLY A 157 -3.73 10.26 13.51
N GLU A 158 -4.46 10.78 12.53
CA GLU A 158 -5.66 10.15 11.97
C GLU A 158 -5.34 8.77 11.36
N SER A 159 -4.25 8.68 10.61
CA SER A 159 -3.80 7.41 10.02
C SER A 159 -3.46 6.38 11.10
N MET A 160 -2.75 6.79 12.14
CA MET A 160 -2.39 5.91 13.26
C MET A 160 -3.60 5.44 14.05
N MET A 161 -4.56 6.34 14.31
CA MET A 161 -5.81 5.98 14.96
C MET A 161 -6.60 4.95 14.15
N LEU A 162 -6.75 5.16 12.84
CA LEU A 162 -7.45 4.22 11.97
C LEU A 162 -6.75 2.86 11.89
N VAL A 163 -5.42 2.83 11.76
CA VAL A 163 -4.62 1.60 11.79
C VAL A 163 -4.83 0.84 13.10
N THR A 164 -4.85 1.56 14.23
CA THR A 164 -5.11 0.98 15.55
C THR A 164 -6.51 0.37 15.62
N LEU A 165 -7.54 1.12 15.20
CA LEU A 165 -8.92 0.65 15.19
C LEU A 165 -9.10 -0.60 14.31
N PHE A 166 -8.48 -0.63 13.13
CA PHE A 166 -8.54 -1.80 12.23
C PHE A 166 -7.79 -3.00 12.82
N GLY A 167 -6.67 -2.78 13.47
CA GLY A 167 -5.93 -3.82 14.17
C GLY A 167 -6.72 -4.43 15.34
N LEU A 168 -7.41 -3.61 16.13
CA LEU A 168 -8.21 -4.02 17.29
C LEU A 168 -9.52 -4.71 16.88
N ARG A 169 -10.28 -4.17 15.91
CA ARG A 169 -11.54 -4.78 15.42
C ARG A 169 -11.36 -6.21 14.94
N ARG A 170 -10.21 -6.53 14.39
CA ARG A 170 -9.89 -7.89 13.97
C ARG A 170 -9.72 -8.84 15.16
N ASN A 171 -9.11 -8.40 16.25
CA ASN A 171 -8.95 -9.21 17.45
C ASN A 171 -10.31 -9.56 18.06
N LEU A 172 -11.25 -8.62 18.05
CA LEU A 172 -12.64 -8.86 18.50
C LEU A 172 -13.39 -9.86 17.59
N ARG A 173 -13.22 -9.78 16.27
CA ARG A 173 -13.89 -10.75 15.34
C ARG A 173 -13.35 -12.17 15.45
N LYS A 174 -12.10 -12.39 15.86
CA LYS A 174 -11.59 -13.74 16.16
C LYS A 174 -12.20 -14.36 17.41
N PHE A 175 -12.60 -13.54 18.39
CA PHE A 175 -13.29 -14.01 19.60
C PHE A 175 -14.78 -14.33 19.38
N VAL A 176 -15.39 -13.78 18.32
CA VAL A 176 -16.84 -13.89 18.05
C VAL A 176 -17.18 -14.93 16.97
N ARG A 177 -16.19 -15.56 16.31
CA ARG A 177 -16.48 -16.69 15.41
C ARG A 177 -16.61 -17.97 16.24
N PRO A 178 -17.84 -18.54 16.39
CA PRO A 178 -17.98 -19.89 16.91
C PRO A 178 -17.28 -20.85 15.95
N ALA A 179 -16.58 -21.84 16.52
CA ALA A 179 -16.00 -22.93 15.77
C ALA A 179 -17.09 -23.53 14.87
N ARG A 180 -16.93 -23.42 13.55
CA ARG A 180 -17.75 -24.23 12.64
C ARG A 180 -17.37 -25.67 12.91
N GLY A 181 -18.32 -26.41 13.52
CA GLY A 181 -18.21 -27.81 13.77
C GLY A 181 -17.90 -28.62 12.49
N LYS A 182 -17.20 -29.69 12.72
CA LYS A 182 -16.82 -30.71 11.74
C LYS A 182 -18.04 -31.30 11.04
#